data_e926bdd36f885bf3667868132d4c7af5
#
_entry.id   e926bdd36f885bf3667868132d4c7af5
#
_cell.length_a   1.000
_cell.length_b   1.000
_cell.length_c   1.000
_cell.angle_alpha   90.00
_cell.angle_beta   90.00
_cell.angle_gamma   90.00
#
_symmetry.space_group_name_H-M   'P 1'
#
loop_
_entity.id
_entity.type
_entity.pdbx_description
1 polymer ?
#
loop_
_entity_poly.entity_id
_entity_poly.type
_entity_poly.pdbx_seq_one_letter_code
_entity_poly.pdbx_strand_id
1 'polypeptide(L)'
;LTGPREGKPVAEKAPQVSQPREQSRDQYKGQSRDNFRGQSKDQFKGQPRGQSKDRFRGDQSKKRRFPYQKKGPRERAGTPESRIPCEPVTPEEELEKGVFVLPGELVGTTEEFKSGEGTTVSAGDIYSTATGNVFIDRKARIITVRPNTLTPNILKVGDIVYGKITDVRDSGAMVEVAGIEGKEDREIVNVRLGDIHVSNVWDSYVKRLSDEFRPFDVVRARVVDVDRMRLTTAEDSLGVVKAYCSKCRGELVLEGKKLKCPVCNMTETRKISTEYGKGIQ
;
A
#
# COMPACT_ATOMS: atom_id res chain seq x y z
N LEU A 1 -34.76 72.00 -23.92
CA LEU A 1 -35.42 71.87 -22.65
C LEU A 1 -36.26 70.54 -22.63
N THR A 2 -35.62 69.39 -22.39
CA THR A 2 -36.34 68.11 -22.21
C THR A 2 -35.71 67.40 -21.01
N GLY A 3 -36.48 67.35 -19.94
CA GLY A 3 -36.09 66.68 -18.68
C GLY A 3 -35.99 65.19 -18.77
N PRO A 4 -35.34 64.55 -17.78
CA PRO A 4 -35.09 63.11 -17.79
C PRO A 4 -36.33 62.32 -17.33
N ARG A 5 -36.59 61.17 -18.00
CA ARG A 5 -37.64 60.20 -17.63
C ARG A 5 -37.12 59.31 -16.53
N GLU A 6 -37.87 59.30 -15.41
CA GLU A 6 -37.68 58.40 -14.30
C GLU A 6 -38.07 56.94 -14.69
N GLY A 7 -37.11 56.03 -14.57
CA GLY A 7 -37.33 54.57 -14.75
C GLY A 7 -37.86 53.95 -13.45
N LYS A 8 -38.99 53.24 -13.54
CA LYS A 8 -39.60 52.44 -12.46
C LYS A 8 -38.71 51.24 -12.09
N PRO A 9 -38.63 50.87 -10.79
CA PRO A 9 -37.85 49.71 -10.37
C PRO A 9 -38.55 48.38 -10.77
N VAL A 10 -37.78 47.47 -11.36
CA VAL A 10 -38.17 46.12 -11.68
C VAL A 10 -38.07 45.27 -10.40
N ALA A 11 -39.19 44.69 -9.98
CA ALA A 11 -39.22 43.78 -8.83
C ALA A 11 -38.51 42.44 -9.16
N GLU A 12 -37.47 42.15 -8.43
CA GLU A 12 -36.70 40.90 -8.46
C GLU A 12 -37.49 39.81 -7.74
N LYS A 13 -37.93 38.80 -8.50
CA LYS A 13 -38.60 37.60 -7.94
C LYS A 13 -37.56 36.67 -7.36
N ALA A 14 -37.61 36.45 -6.04
CA ALA A 14 -36.85 35.44 -5.34
C ALA A 14 -37.17 34.01 -5.86
N PRO A 15 -36.18 33.13 -5.93
CA PRO A 15 -36.40 31.74 -6.34
C PRO A 15 -37.11 30.94 -5.25
N GLN A 16 -38.20 30.28 -5.63
CA GLN A 16 -38.94 29.36 -4.78
C GLN A 16 -38.13 28.09 -4.55
N VAL A 17 -37.81 27.81 -3.28
CA VAL A 17 -37.27 26.56 -2.80
C VAL A 17 -38.35 25.49 -2.87
N SER A 18 -38.18 24.51 -3.78
CA SER A 18 -38.98 23.32 -3.86
C SER A 18 -38.63 22.33 -2.73
N GLN A 19 -39.62 22.01 -1.90
CA GLN A 19 -39.55 21.00 -0.84
C GLN A 19 -39.37 19.59 -1.42
N PRO A 20 -38.60 18.68 -0.77
CA PRO A 20 -38.50 17.30 -1.18
C PRO A 20 -39.81 16.54 -0.91
N ARG A 21 -40.34 15.84 -1.90
CA ARG A 21 -41.42 14.87 -1.78
C ARG A 21 -40.93 13.64 -0.99
N GLU A 22 -41.53 13.42 0.16
CA GLU A 22 -41.57 12.11 0.81
C GLU A 22 -42.27 11.11 -0.11
N GLN A 23 -41.54 10.14 -0.66
CA GLN A 23 -42.10 8.94 -1.25
C GLN A 23 -41.90 7.76 -0.33
N SER A 24 -43.03 7.34 0.22
CA SER A 24 -43.43 6.07 0.83
C SER A 24 -42.41 4.91 0.73
N ARG A 25 -41.91 4.56 1.90
CA ARG A 25 -41.47 3.20 2.25
C ARG A 25 -42.74 2.36 2.45
N ASP A 26 -43.08 1.50 1.52
CA ASP A 26 -43.84 0.26 1.76
C ASP A 26 -43.96 -0.48 0.44
N GLN A 27 -43.34 -1.65 0.36
CA GLN A 27 -43.56 -2.80 -0.50
C GLN A 27 -42.24 -3.43 -0.96
N TYR A 28 -41.63 -4.21 -0.10
CA TYR A 28 -40.99 -5.46 -0.46
C TYR A 28 -40.93 -6.37 0.77
N LYS A 29 -42.11 -6.95 1.11
CA LYS A 29 -42.19 -8.17 1.90
C LYS A 29 -42.72 -9.28 0.99
N GLY A 30 -41.93 -10.34 0.88
CA GLY A 30 -42.45 -11.67 0.55
C GLY A 30 -42.06 -12.22 -0.80
N GLN A 31 -41.29 -13.26 -0.74
CA GLN A 31 -41.05 -14.40 -1.66
C GLN A 31 -39.54 -14.58 -1.88
N SER A 32 -38.93 -15.65 -1.55
CA SER A 32 -39.30 -17.04 -1.29
C SER A 32 -38.12 -17.76 -0.65
N ARG A 33 -38.29 -18.23 0.57
CA ARG A 33 -37.53 -19.38 1.07
C ARG A 33 -38.30 -20.60 0.59
N ASP A 34 -37.71 -21.40 -0.27
CA ASP A 34 -37.95 -22.84 -0.39
C ASP A 34 -37.34 -23.26 -1.75
N ASN A 35 -36.32 -24.04 -1.70
CA ASN A 35 -35.90 -25.07 -2.64
C ASN A 35 -34.36 -25.12 -2.77
N PHE A 36 -33.72 -25.76 -1.83
CA PHE A 36 -32.56 -26.64 -2.11
C PHE A 36 -32.38 -27.58 -0.91
N ARG A 37 -33.31 -28.56 -0.82
CA ARG A 37 -33.14 -29.73 0.01
C ARG A 37 -33.40 -30.94 -0.87
N GLY A 38 -32.33 -31.65 -1.22
CA GLY A 38 -32.50 -32.99 -1.81
C GLY A 38 -31.40 -33.35 -2.81
N GLN A 39 -30.76 -34.47 -2.48
CA GLN A 39 -29.94 -35.34 -3.35
C GLN A 39 -28.48 -34.90 -3.52
N SER A 40 -27.55 -35.53 -2.83
CA SER A 40 -27.12 -36.88 -3.07
C SER A 40 -26.19 -37.40 -1.95
N LYS A 41 -26.71 -38.29 -1.14
CA LYS A 41 -25.91 -39.37 -0.53
C LYS A 41 -25.88 -40.46 -1.57
N ASP A 42 -24.69 -40.85 -2.00
CA ASP A 42 -24.31 -42.25 -2.18
C ASP A 42 -23.00 -42.32 -2.94
N GLN A 43 -22.19 -43.28 -2.47
CA GLN A 43 -21.04 -43.87 -3.17
C GLN A 43 -19.65 -43.22 -2.97
N PHE A 44 -19.10 -43.49 -1.77
CA PHE A 44 -17.71 -43.90 -1.73
C PHE A 44 -17.59 -45.16 -0.83
N LYS A 45 -17.83 -46.30 -1.44
CA LYS A 45 -17.47 -47.62 -0.89
C LYS A 45 -15.95 -47.79 -0.99
N GLY A 46 -15.44 -48.30 0.11
CA GLY A 46 -14.07 -48.58 0.43
C GLY A 46 -13.21 -49.30 -0.61
N GLN A 47 -11.95 -48.97 -0.55
CA GLN A 47 -10.88 -49.89 -1.01
C GLN A 47 -9.94 -50.23 0.17
N PRO A 48 -9.45 -51.46 0.22
CA PRO A 48 -8.79 -52.01 1.41
C PRO A 48 -7.32 -51.59 1.49
N ARG A 49 -6.87 -51.41 2.73
CA ARG A 49 -5.47 -51.23 3.10
C ARG A 49 -4.64 -52.44 2.67
N GLY A 50 -3.81 -52.27 1.65
CA GLY A 50 -2.72 -53.17 1.32
C GLY A 50 -1.57 -53.00 2.30
N GLN A 51 -1.31 -54.01 3.09
CA GLN A 51 -0.10 -54.17 3.89
C GLN A 51 1.05 -54.55 2.95
N SER A 52 1.99 -53.65 2.68
CA SER A 52 3.30 -54.03 2.15
C SER A 52 4.30 -54.05 3.30
N LYS A 53 4.61 -55.26 3.72
CA LYS A 53 5.79 -55.57 4.53
C LYS A 53 6.99 -55.60 3.59
N ASP A 54 7.75 -54.56 3.50
CA ASP A 54 9.07 -54.61 2.90
C ASP A 54 10.12 -54.65 3.99
N ARG A 55 10.75 -55.84 4.02
CA ARG A 55 11.93 -56.19 4.79
C ARG A 55 13.10 -55.33 4.35
N PHE A 56 13.52 -54.35 5.13
CA PHE A 56 14.85 -53.73 4.96
C PHE A 56 15.89 -54.68 5.64
N ARG A 57 16.63 -55.39 4.80
CA ARG A 57 17.88 -56.02 5.15
C ARG A 57 18.90 -54.97 5.56
N GLY A 58 19.49 -55.16 6.73
CA GLY A 58 20.56 -54.31 7.23
C GLY A 58 21.80 -54.39 6.33
N ASP A 59 22.30 -53.25 5.99
CA ASP A 59 23.67 -53.08 5.46
C ASP A 59 24.55 -52.51 6.58
N GLN A 60 25.48 -53.36 7.02
CA GLN A 60 26.50 -53.01 7.99
C GLN A 60 27.62 -52.26 7.29
N SER A 61 27.53 -50.91 7.18
CA SER A 61 28.64 -50.10 6.75
C SER A 61 29.39 -49.56 7.97
N LYS A 62 30.51 -50.17 8.16
CA LYS A 62 31.76 -49.79 8.86
C LYS A 62 31.81 -48.36 9.44
N LYS A 63 31.67 -48.28 10.77
CA LYS A 63 32.02 -47.12 11.57
C LYS A 63 33.55 -46.85 11.42
N ARG A 64 33.93 -45.84 10.64
CA ARG A 64 35.29 -45.29 10.68
C ARG A 64 35.43 -44.52 11.99
N ARG A 65 36.16 -45.08 12.94
CA ARG A 65 36.63 -44.36 14.13
C ARG A 65 37.70 -43.39 13.70
N PHE A 66 37.46 -42.08 13.82
CA PHE A 66 38.51 -41.07 13.80
C PHE A 66 39.23 -41.08 15.15
N PRO A 67 40.58 -41.03 15.15
CA PRO A 67 41.35 -41.02 16.40
C PRO A 67 41.18 -39.63 17.07
N TYR A 68 40.71 -39.67 18.29
CA TYR A 68 40.59 -38.50 19.14
C TYR A 68 41.99 -38.10 19.62
N GLN A 69 42.55 -37.04 19.03
CA GLN A 69 43.79 -36.43 19.55
C GLN A 69 43.48 -35.62 20.78
N LYS A 70 44.00 -36.05 21.91
CA LYS A 70 44.01 -35.31 23.18
C LYS A 70 44.89 -34.05 22.97
N LYS A 71 44.24 -32.86 22.84
CA LYS A 71 44.96 -31.57 22.92
C LYS A 71 45.24 -31.34 24.41
N GLY A 72 46.54 -31.15 24.72
CA GLY A 72 47.02 -30.79 26.05
C GLY A 72 46.52 -29.38 26.50
N PRO A 73 46.74 -29.05 27.79
CA PRO A 73 46.23 -27.82 28.36
C PRO A 73 46.83 -26.60 27.66
N ARG A 74 45.96 -25.79 27.02
CA ARG A 74 46.35 -24.47 26.51
C ARG A 74 46.47 -23.53 27.72
N GLU A 75 47.66 -23.01 27.92
CA GLU A 75 47.92 -21.86 28.78
C GLU A 75 47.04 -20.70 28.33
N ARG A 76 46.24 -20.16 29.25
CA ARG A 76 45.42 -18.97 29.05
C ARG A 76 46.37 -17.76 29.06
N ALA A 77 46.71 -17.27 27.87
CA ALA A 77 47.25 -15.94 27.72
C ALA A 77 46.18 -14.92 28.21
N GLY A 78 46.49 -14.17 29.24
CA GLY A 78 45.63 -13.15 29.78
C GLY A 78 45.39 -12.05 28.77
N THR A 79 44.16 -11.89 28.34
CA THR A 79 43.68 -10.70 27.63
C THR A 79 43.62 -9.56 28.66
N PRO A 80 44.14 -8.37 28.35
CA PRO A 80 43.95 -7.22 29.19
C PRO A 80 42.47 -6.83 29.14
N GLU A 81 41.83 -6.99 30.28
CA GLU A 81 40.47 -6.57 30.56
C GLU A 81 40.44 -5.05 30.61
N SER A 82 40.24 -4.37 29.47
CA SER A 82 39.88 -2.97 29.45
C SER A 82 38.44 -2.87 29.91
N ARG A 83 38.23 -2.80 31.20
CA ARG A 83 36.98 -2.40 31.83
C ARG A 83 36.77 -0.94 31.47
N ILE A 84 35.92 -0.67 30.46
CA ILE A 84 35.31 0.62 30.28
C ILE A 84 34.41 0.82 31.50
N PRO A 85 34.59 1.86 32.29
CA PRO A 85 33.71 2.13 33.42
C PRO A 85 32.32 2.42 32.84
N CYS A 86 31.37 1.53 33.07
CA CYS A 86 29.97 1.79 32.86
C CYS A 86 29.53 2.75 33.97
N GLU A 87 29.58 4.05 33.73
CA GLU A 87 28.92 5.01 34.60
C GLU A 87 27.42 4.72 34.55
N PRO A 88 26.74 4.62 35.72
CA PRO A 88 25.29 4.41 35.74
C PRO A 88 24.61 5.67 35.20
N VAL A 89 24.14 5.61 33.96
CA VAL A 89 23.32 6.65 33.36
C VAL A 89 21.96 6.62 34.05
N THR A 90 21.53 7.78 34.55
CA THR A 90 20.22 7.89 35.21
C THR A 90 19.10 7.66 34.21
N PRO A 91 17.98 6.97 34.52
CA PRO A 91 16.90 6.64 33.60
C PRO A 91 16.31 7.86 32.88
N GLU A 92 16.40 9.05 33.51
CA GLU A 92 15.88 10.30 32.93
C GLU A 92 16.77 10.86 31.80
N GLU A 93 18.10 10.69 31.90
CA GLU A 93 19.05 11.13 30.86
C GLU A 93 19.05 10.18 29.63
N GLU A 94 18.72 8.91 29.81
CA GLU A 94 18.59 7.95 28.71
C GLU A 94 17.36 8.24 27.81
N LEU A 95 16.25 8.68 28.43
CA LEU A 95 15.03 9.06 27.71
C LEU A 95 15.21 10.29 26.79
N GLU A 96 16.13 11.20 27.15
CA GLU A 96 16.43 12.36 26.30
C GLU A 96 17.35 12.06 25.11
N LYS A 97 18.16 11.00 25.22
CA LYS A 97 19.13 10.59 24.16
C LYS A 97 18.58 9.57 23.16
N GLY A 98 17.29 9.25 23.22
CA GLY A 98 16.68 8.26 22.34
C GLY A 98 17.09 6.84 22.73
N VAL A 99 16.54 6.31 23.80
CA VAL A 99 16.78 4.93 24.27
C VAL A 99 16.44 3.96 23.16
N PHE A 100 17.36 3.02 22.90
CA PHE A 100 17.13 1.95 21.95
C PHE A 100 16.20 0.90 22.57
N VAL A 101 15.15 0.53 21.83
CA VAL A 101 14.13 -0.43 22.26
C VAL A 101 13.88 -1.51 21.23
N LEU A 102 13.44 -2.67 21.72
CA LEU A 102 13.01 -3.81 20.92
C LEU A 102 11.48 -3.87 20.87
N PRO A 103 10.91 -4.56 19.87
CA PRO A 103 9.47 -4.79 19.81
C PRO A 103 8.96 -5.51 21.06
N GLY A 104 7.89 -4.99 21.66
CA GLY A 104 7.31 -5.50 22.88
C GLY A 104 7.88 -4.91 24.19
N GLU A 105 8.87 -4.03 24.11
CA GLU A 105 9.33 -3.29 25.31
C GLU A 105 8.38 -2.16 25.67
N LEU A 106 8.20 -1.95 26.97
CA LEU A 106 7.40 -0.88 27.54
C LEU A 106 8.13 0.46 27.35
N VAL A 107 7.47 1.42 26.70
CA VAL A 107 8.04 2.76 26.43
C VAL A 107 7.32 3.88 27.16
N GLY A 108 6.16 3.61 27.76
CA GLY A 108 5.41 4.60 28.53
C GLY A 108 4.00 4.14 28.87
N THR A 109 3.21 5.04 29.45
CA THR A 109 1.82 4.80 29.81
C THR A 109 0.89 5.79 29.11
N THR A 110 -0.36 5.38 28.89
CA THR A 110 -1.37 6.24 28.24
C THR A 110 -1.86 7.38 29.14
N GLU A 111 -1.53 7.34 30.44
CA GLU A 111 -1.83 8.42 31.39
C GLU A 111 -0.94 9.65 31.13
N GLU A 112 0.30 9.43 30.73
CA GLU A 112 1.28 10.49 30.51
C GLU A 112 1.39 10.87 29.03
N PHE A 113 1.34 9.90 28.12
CA PHE A 113 1.63 10.08 26.72
C PHE A 113 0.57 9.42 25.81
N LYS A 114 0.51 9.89 24.57
CA LYS A 114 -0.24 9.27 23.48
C LYS A 114 0.69 8.40 22.65
N SER A 115 0.19 7.27 22.17
CA SER A 115 0.94 6.43 21.24
C SER A 115 1.09 7.13 19.88
N GLY A 116 2.34 7.18 19.39
CA GLY A 116 2.70 7.67 18.07
C GLY A 116 3.11 6.55 17.13
N GLU A 117 3.81 6.91 16.05
CA GLU A 117 4.31 5.94 15.06
C GLU A 117 5.31 4.97 15.71
N GLY A 118 5.24 3.69 15.35
CA GLY A 118 6.11 2.64 15.92
C GLY A 118 5.76 2.20 17.34
N THR A 119 4.56 2.56 17.86
CA THR A 119 4.08 2.14 19.17
C THR A 119 2.67 1.57 19.11
N THR A 120 2.31 0.74 20.09
CA THR A 120 0.96 0.20 20.27
C THR A 120 0.53 0.30 21.72
N VAL A 121 -0.78 0.38 21.97
CA VAL A 121 -1.34 0.44 23.33
C VAL A 121 -1.93 -0.91 23.70
N SER A 122 -1.59 -1.41 24.87
CA SER A 122 -2.18 -2.60 25.46
C SER A 122 -2.37 -2.40 26.96
N ALA A 123 -3.58 -2.59 27.47
CA ALA A 123 -3.95 -2.51 28.88
C ALA A 123 -3.59 -1.19 29.59
N GLY A 124 -3.47 -0.06 28.85
CA GLY A 124 -3.07 1.23 29.42
C GLY A 124 -1.58 1.55 29.30
N ASP A 125 -0.78 0.59 28.87
CA ASP A 125 0.65 0.74 28.64
C ASP A 125 0.96 0.91 27.15
N ILE A 126 2.04 1.63 26.83
CA ILE A 126 2.52 1.87 25.47
C ILE A 126 3.74 0.99 25.23
N TYR A 127 3.67 0.11 24.23
CA TYR A 127 4.75 -0.80 23.85
C TYR A 127 5.32 -0.41 22.49
N SER A 128 6.62 -0.66 22.31
CA SER A 128 7.27 -0.55 21.01
C SER A 128 6.80 -1.65 20.07
N THR A 129 6.53 -1.31 18.78
CA THR A 129 6.27 -2.28 17.70
C THR A 129 7.46 -2.46 16.77
N ALA A 130 8.48 -1.61 16.87
CA ALA A 130 9.66 -1.60 16.03
C ALA A 130 10.95 -1.60 16.84
N THR A 131 12.02 -2.12 16.25
CA THR A 131 13.38 -1.98 16.78
C THR A 131 13.91 -0.62 16.42
N GLY A 132 14.21 0.23 17.40
CA GLY A 132 14.67 1.58 17.10
C GLY A 132 14.87 2.44 18.33
N ASN A 133 14.94 3.76 18.13
CA ASN A 133 15.12 4.72 19.18
C ASN A 133 13.79 5.41 19.54
N VAL A 134 13.56 5.57 20.85
CA VAL A 134 12.37 6.27 21.38
C VAL A 134 12.56 7.78 21.26
N PHE A 135 11.56 8.47 20.75
CA PHE A 135 11.48 9.93 20.71
C PHE A 135 10.21 10.37 21.43
N ILE A 136 10.38 11.28 22.40
CA ILE A 136 9.28 11.81 23.20
C ILE A 136 9.09 13.28 22.84
N ASP A 137 7.94 13.61 22.28
CA ASP A 137 7.50 14.99 22.13
C ASP A 137 6.73 15.42 23.39
N ARG A 138 7.42 16.12 24.28
CA ARG A 138 6.85 16.61 25.54
C ARG A 138 5.75 17.65 25.34
N LYS A 139 5.77 18.40 24.22
CA LYS A 139 4.75 19.42 23.93
C LYS A 139 3.44 18.78 23.47
N ALA A 140 3.54 17.83 22.54
CA ALA A 140 2.40 17.08 22.04
C ALA A 140 2.02 15.91 22.96
N ARG A 141 2.88 15.54 23.92
CA ARG A 141 2.78 14.33 24.74
C ARG A 141 2.64 13.07 23.90
N ILE A 142 3.51 12.91 22.90
CA ILE A 142 3.48 11.75 21.98
C ILE A 142 4.81 11.00 22.12
N ILE A 143 4.73 9.67 22.28
CA ILE A 143 5.87 8.77 22.20
C ILE A 143 5.88 8.13 20.82
N THR A 144 7.01 8.24 20.14
CA THR A 144 7.23 7.66 18.81
C THR A 144 8.50 6.82 18.84
N VAL A 145 8.50 5.65 18.21
CA VAL A 145 9.71 4.85 18.03
C VAL A 145 10.13 4.95 16.54
N ARG A 146 11.30 5.54 16.31
CA ARG A 146 11.89 5.59 14.97
C ARG A 146 12.69 4.32 14.72
N PRO A 147 12.31 3.51 13.74
CA PRO A 147 13.00 2.26 13.46
C PRO A 147 14.42 2.53 12.94
N ASN A 148 15.40 1.79 13.48
CA ASN A 148 16.78 1.78 12.98
C ASN A 148 16.94 0.76 11.82
N THR A 149 15.92 -0.04 11.57
CA THR A 149 15.90 -1.02 10.48
C THR A 149 15.01 -0.51 9.36
N LEU A 150 15.34 -0.87 8.13
CA LEU A 150 14.48 -0.59 6.98
C LEU A 150 13.17 -1.38 7.16
N THR A 151 12.10 -0.68 7.51
CA THR A 151 10.76 -1.27 7.58
C THR A 151 10.19 -1.45 6.18
N PRO A 152 9.36 -2.47 5.95
CA PRO A 152 8.65 -2.59 4.67
C PRO A 152 7.82 -1.34 4.38
N ASN A 153 7.71 -0.99 3.10
CA ASN A 153 6.95 0.17 2.68
C ASN A 153 5.45 -0.05 2.87
N ILE A 154 4.81 0.83 3.61
CA ILE A 154 3.36 0.86 3.82
C ILE A 154 2.81 2.06 3.07
N LEU A 155 1.77 1.84 2.27
CA LEU A 155 1.07 2.90 1.54
C LEU A 155 0.34 3.83 2.51
N LYS A 156 0.49 5.13 2.31
CA LYS A 156 -0.21 6.20 3.03
C LYS A 156 -1.02 7.04 2.04
N VAL A 157 -2.08 7.67 2.53
CA VAL A 157 -2.83 8.65 1.74
C VAL A 157 -1.90 9.82 1.37
N GLY A 158 -1.91 10.19 0.09
CA GLY A 158 -1.03 11.23 -0.46
C GLY A 158 0.27 10.71 -1.07
N ASP A 159 0.67 9.44 -0.83
CA ASP A 159 1.85 8.86 -1.47
C ASP A 159 1.66 8.79 -3.00
N ILE A 160 2.73 9.06 -3.73
CA ILE A 160 2.76 8.88 -5.19
C ILE A 160 3.29 7.48 -5.46
N VAL A 161 2.58 6.76 -6.31
CA VAL A 161 2.86 5.36 -6.64
C VAL A 161 3.03 5.17 -8.15
N TYR A 162 3.89 4.25 -8.51
CA TYR A 162 4.02 3.74 -9.86
C TYR A 162 3.32 2.38 -9.96
N GLY A 163 2.58 2.20 -11.04
CA GLY A 163 1.88 0.95 -11.27
C GLY A 163 1.65 0.68 -12.75
N LYS A 164 1.31 -0.56 -13.05
CA LYS A 164 0.96 -1.02 -14.40
C LYS A 164 -0.55 -1.18 -14.51
N ILE A 165 -1.14 -0.66 -15.56
CA ILE A 165 -2.56 -0.87 -15.86
C ILE A 165 -2.77 -2.31 -16.30
N THR A 166 -3.65 -3.01 -15.60
CA THR A 166 -4.02 -4.40 -15.89
C THR A 166 -5.30 -4.49 -16.71
N ASP A 167 -6.31 -3.68 -16.36
CA ASP A 167 -7.61 -3.68 -17.04
C ASP A 167 -8.18 -2.26 -17.10
N VAL A 168 -8.94 -1.97 -18.15
CA VAL A 168 -9.61 -0.67 -18.35
C VAL A 168 -11.07 -0.92 -18.66
N ARG A 169 -11.95 -0.36 -17.81
CA ARG A 169 -13.41 -0.40 -17.93
C ARG A 169 -13.96 1.00 -18.13
N ASP A 170 -15.22 1.10 -18.47
CA ASP A 170 -15.86 2.41 -18.67
C ASP A 170 -15.88 3.28 -17.40
N SER A 171 -15.95 2.67 -16.21
CA SER A 171 -16.04 3.35 -14.93
C SER A 171 -14.69 3.59 -14.24
N GLY A 172 -13.65 2.81 -14.59
CA GLY A 172 -12.36 2.89 -13.91
C GLY A 172 -11.29 2.04 -14.58
N ALA A 173 -10.02 2.29 -14.24
CA ALA A 173 -8.86 1.53 -14.64
C ALA A 173 -8.24 0.83 -13.43
N MET A 174 -7.97 -0.46 -13.56
CA MET A 174 -7.29 -1.23 -12.53
C MET A 174 -5.78 -1.14 -12.71
N VAL A 175 -5.09 -0.83 -11.62
CA VAL A 175 -3.64 -0.62 -11.59
C VAL A 175 -3.00 -1.57 -10.59
N GLU A 176 -2.06 -2.35 -11.05
CA GLU A 176 -1.17 -3.13 -10.18
C GLU A 176 -0.04 -2.22 -9.69
N VAL A 177 -0.08 -1.86 -8.42
CA VAL A 177 0.90 -0.95 -7.82
C VAL A 177 2.22 -1.70 -7.60
N ALA A 178 3.31 -1.15 -8.12
CA ALA A 178 4.64 -1.76 -8.05
C ALA A 178 5.55 -1.10 -7.01
N GLY A 179 5.51 0.23 -6.87
CA GLY A 179 6.41 0.96 -5.97
C GLY A 179 5.86 2.31 -5.54
N ILE A 180 6.47 2.88 -4.49
CA ILE A 180 6.23 4.24 -4.00
C ILE A 180 7.40 5.11 -4.42
N GLU A 181 7.11 6.30 -4.94
CA GLU A 181 8.12 7.28 -5.30
C GLU A 181 9.00 7.64 -4.09
N GLY A 182 10.32 7.60 -4.27
CA GLY A 182 11.28 7.89 -3.20
C GLY A 182 11.48 6.81 -2.15
N LYS A 183 10.88 5.62 -2.32
CA LYS A 183 11.04 4.46 -1.44
C LYS A 183 11.24 3.19 -2.24
N GLU A 184 12.28 3.18 -3.06
CA GLU A 184 12.56 2.08 -3.99
C GLU A 184 13.31 0.92 -3.34
N ASP A 185 13.89 1.13 -2.15
CA ASP A 185 14.73 0.16 -1.45
C ASP A 185 14.00 -1.13 -1.07
N ARG A 186 12.68 -1.10 -0.94
CA ARG A 186 11.86 -2.23 -0.50
C ARG A 186 10.53 -2.30 -1.20
N GLU A 187 10.06 -3.53 -1.38
CA GLU A 187 8.71 -3.81 -1.88
C GLU A 187 7.63 -3.32 -0.91
N ILE A 188 6.45 -3.05 -1.46
CA ILE A 188 5.28 -2.62 -0.71
C ILE A 188 4.65 -3.84 -0.02
N VAL A 189 4.33 -3.69 1.26
CA VAL A 189 3.54 -4.70 1.99
C VAL A 189 2.10 -4.66 1.49
N ASN A 190 1.53 -5.85 1.25
CA ASN A 190 0.15 -5.98 0.79
C ASN A 190 -0.11 -5.24 -0.53
N VAL A 191 0.67 -5.59 -1.58
CA VAL A 191 0.40 -5.12 -2.94
C VAL A 191 -1.05 -5.44 -3.30
N ARG A 192 -1.85 -4.41 -3.48
CA ARG A 192 -3.25 -4.52 -3.88
C ARG A 192 -3.43 -3.91 -5.25
N LEU A 193 -4.45 -4.37 -5.93
CA LEU A 193 -4.92 -3.71 -7.14
C LEU A 193 -5.54 -2.37 -6.74
N GLY A 194 -5.00 -1.29 -7.28
CA GLY A 194 -5.57 0.05 -7.15
C GLY A 194 -6.62 0.28 -8.24
N ASP A 195 -7.58 1.15 -7.96
CA ASP A 195 -8.61 1.59 -8.89
C ASP A 195 -8.53 3.10 -9.15
N ILE A 196 -8.43 3.49 -10.41
CA ILE A 196 -8.55 4.89 -10.85
C ILE A 196 -9.95 5.06 -11.43
N HIS A 197 -10.85 5.63 -10.65
CA HIS A 197 -12.21 5.93 -11.12
C HIS A 197 -12.18 7.05 -12.18
N VAL A 198 -13.11 7.01 -13.15
CA VAL A 198 -13.19 7.98 -14.25
C VAL A 198 -13.21 9.45 -13.79
N SER A 199 -13.82 9.74 -12.64
CA SER A 199 -13.83 11.08 -12.04
C SER A 199 -12.48 11.56 -11.48
N ASN A 200 -11.53 10.65 -11.27
CA ASN A 200 -10.22 10.93 -10.70
C ASN A 200 -9.10 10.94 -11.74
N VAL A 201 -9.45 10.92 -13.02
CA VAL A 201 -8.48 10.95 -14.14
C VAL A 201 -8.09 12.36 -14.50
N TRP A 202 -9.10 13.24 -14.64
CA TRP A 202 -8.97 14.66 -14.96
C TRP A 202 -9.92 15.46 -14.08
N ASP A 203 -9.63 16.76 -13.91
CA ASP A 203 -10.59 17.70 -13.33
C ASP A 203 -11.76 18.00 -14.27
N SER A 204 -11.68 17.54 -15.52
CA SER A 204 -12.69 17.70 -16.56
C SER A 204 -13.36 16.38 -16.92
N TYR A 205 -14.53 16.47 -17.60
CA TYR A 205 -15.27 15.27 -18.02
C TYR A 205 -14.52 14.43 -19.05
N VAL A 206 -14.33 13.15 -18.74
CA VAL A 206 -13.72 12.14 -19.60
C VAL A 206 -14.84 11.36 -20.33
N LYS A 207 -14.80 11.36 -21.66
CA LYS A 207 -15.81 10.64 -22.46
C LYS A 207 -15.61 9.14 -22.45
N ARG A 208 -14.36 8.70 -22.62
CA ARG A 208 -13.97 7.29 -22.69
C ARG A 208 -12.64 7.12 -21.96
N LEU A 209 -12.63 6.28 -20.97
CA LEU A 209 -11.41 5.98 -20.23
C LEU A 209 -10.37 5.25 -21.08
N SER A 210 -10.83 4.47 -22.07
CA SER A 210 -9.97 3.77 -23.04
C SER A 210 -9.13 4.69 -23.94
N ASP A 211 -9.47 6.00 -24.03
CA ASP A 211 -8.67 6.97 -24.77
C ASP A 211 -7.54 7.55 -23.91
N GLU A 212 -7.67 7.47 -22.58
CA GLU A 212 -6.73 7.99 -21.61
C GLU A 212 -5.75 6.92 -21.10
N PHE A 213 -6.21 5.68 -20.98
CA PHE A 213 -5.42 4.56 -20.47
C PHE A 213 -5.60 3.32 -21.32
N ARG A 214 -4.54 2.51 -21.38
CA ARG A 214 -4.60 1.17 -21.98
C ARG A 214 -3.92 0.14 -21.09
N PRO A 215 -4.31 -1.14 -21.22
CA PRO A 215 -3.60 -2.21 -20.52
C PRO A 215 -2.11 -2.22 -20.88
N PHE A 216 -1.30 -2.47 -19.89
CA PHE A 216 0.18 -2.46 -19.88
C PHE A 216 0.84 -1.08 -19.86
N ASP A 217 0.10 0.02 -19.91
CA ASP A 217 0.69 1.34 -19.68
C ASP A 217 1.19 1.45 -18.21
N VAL A 218 2.30 2.11 -18.00
CA VAL A 218 2.83 2.43 -16.68
C VAL A 218 2.35 3.82 -16.29
N VAL A 219 1.73 3.91 -15.13
CA VAL A 219 1.13 5.14 -14.61
C VAL A 219 1.77 5.58 -13.31
N ARG A 220 1.84 6.88 -13.14
CA ARG A 220 2.15 7.57 -11.90
C ARG A 220 0.86 8.14 -11.34
N ALA A 221 0.47 7.71 -10.15
CA ALA A 221 -0.79 8.07 -9.52
C ALA A 221 -0.61 8.40 -8.05
N ARG A 222 -1.54 9.18 -7.46
CA ARG A 222 -1.54 9.48 -6.04
C ARG A 222 -2.59 8.66 -5.32
N VAL A 223 -2.25 8.17 -4.13
CA VAL A 223 -3.18 7.43 -3.27
C VAL A 223 -4.15 8.39 -2.59
N VAL A 224 -5.44 8.19 -2.82
CA VAL A 224 -6.53 8.95 -2.19
C VAL A 224 -7.10 8.20 -0.98
N ASP A 225 -7.25 6.90 -1.10
CA ASP A 225 -7.82 6.04 -0.07
C ASP A 225 -7.05 4.71 -0.07
N VAL A 226 -6.48 4.37 1.08
CA VAL A 226 -5.69 3.14 1.25
C VAL A 226 -6.59 1.92 1.45
N ASP A 227 -7.72 2.06 2.14
CA ASP A 227 -8.62 0.94 2.45
C ASP A 227 -9.26 0.37 1.19
N ARG A 228 -9.66 1.25 0.29
CA ARG A 228 -10.27 0.91 -1.00
C ARG A 228 -9.29 0.94 -2.16
N MET A 229 -8.03 1.28 -1.90
CA MET A 229 -6.98 1.44 -2.89
C MET A 229 -7.39 2.34 -4.06
N ARG A 230 -8.01 3.49 -3.75
CA ARG A 230 -8.38 4.49 -4.74
C ARG A 230 -7.21 5.38 -5.08
N LEU A 231 -6.99 5.52 -6.37
CA LEU A 231 -5.91 6.34 -6.93
C LEU A 231 -6.50 7.51 -7.74
N THR A 232 -5.73 8.58 -7.87
CA THR A 232 -6.05 9.72 -8.72
C THR A 232 -4.89 10.07 -9.63
N THR A 233 -5.22 10.53 -10.83
CA THR A 233 -4.28 11.08 -11.81
C THR A 233 -4.70 12.48 -12.26
N ALA A 234 -5.55 13.19 -11.50
CA ALA A 234 -6.13 14.47 -11.90
C ALA A 234 -5.06 15.54 -12.19
N GLU A 235 -3.95 15.54 -11.42
CA GLU A 235 -2.85 16.49 -11.60
C GLU A 235 -2.09 16.25 -12.92
N ASP A 236 -1.52 17.31 -13.49
CA ASP A 236 -0.72 17.24 -14.73
C ASP A 236 0.59 16.46 -14.57
N SER A 237 1.13 16.41 -13.34
CA SER A 237 2.32 15.63 -13.00
C SER A 237 2.04 14.12 -12.96
N LEU A 238 0.78 13.74 -12.82
CA LEU A 238 0.30 12.37 -12.74
C LEU A 238 -0.26 11.90 -14.09
N GLY A 239 -0.28 10.61 -14.29
CA GLY A 239 -0.76 9.99 -15.53
C GLY A 239 0.21 8.95 -16.07
N VAL A 240 0.15 8.69 -17.35
CA VAL A 240 0.99 7.70 -18.03
C VAL A 240 2.41 8.23 -18.16
N VAL A 241 3.37 7.46 -17.63
CA VAL A 241 4.81 7.73 -17.69
C VAL A 241 5.48 6.95 -18.82
N LYS A 242 4.96 5.76 -19.10
CA LYS A 242 5.43 4.90 -20.20
C LYS A 242 4.25 4.17 -20.81
N ALA A 243 4.12 4.25 -22.12
CA ALA A 243 3.03 3.63 -22.86
C ALA A 243 3.54 2.70 -23.95
N TYR A 244 2.73 1.70 -24.27
CA TYR A 244 3.02 0.74 -25.32
C TYR A 244 1.94 0.78 -26.41
N CYS A 245 2.38 0.60 -27.66
CA CYS A 245 1.49 0.58 -28.80
C CYS A 245 0.48 -0.58 -28.71
N SER A 246 -0.80 -0.29 -28.93
CA SER A 246 -1.87 -1.30 -28.90
C SER A 246 -1.73 -2.34 -30.02
N LYS A 247 -1.08 -2.00 -31.15
CA LYS A 247 -0.94 -2.86 -32.31
C LYS A 247 0.32 -3.74 -32.29
N CYS A 248 1.51 -3.13 -32.06
CA CYS A 248 2.79 -3.83 -32.15
C CYS A 248 3.50 -3.97 -30.80
N ARG A 249 2.94 -3.38 -29.72
CA ARG A 249 3.51 -3.36 -28.38
C ARG A 249 4.88 -2.68 -28.25
N GLY A 250 5.32 -1.96 -29.30
CA GLY A 250 6.50 -1.12 -29.23
C GLY A 250 6.28 0.05 -28.28
N GLU A 251 7.35 0.55 -27.66
CA GLU A 251 7.31 1.71 -26.81
C GLU A 251 6.89 2.95 -27.60
N LEU A 252 5.96 3.74 -27.06
CA LEU A 252 5.48 4.96 -27.69
C LEU A 252 6.37 6.13 -27.30
N VAL A 253 6.67 6.97 -28.28
CA VAL A 253 7.46 8.20 -28.09
C VAL A 253 6.53 9.40 -28.13
N LEU A 254 6.80 10.36 -27.24
CA LEU A 254 6.04 11.60 -27.17
C LEU A 254 6.41 12.51 -28.35
N GLU A 255 5.44 12.83 -29.19
CA GLU A 255 5.57 13.78 -30.30
C GLU A 255 4.54 14.91 -30.13
N GLY A 256 4.97 15.99 -29.46
CA GLY A 256 4.09 17.08 -29.07
C GLY A 256 3.08 16.68 -27.98
N LYS A 257 1.79 16.64 -28.30
CA LYS A 257 0.69 16.24 -27.39
C LYS A 257 0.18 14.83 -27.64
N LYS A 258 0.78 14.08 -28.56
CA LYS A 258 0.35 12.72 -28.92
C LYS A 258 1.51 11.75 -28.81
N LEU A 259 1.19 10.50 -28.66
CA LEU A 259 2.16 9.42 -28.62
C LEU A 259 2.22 8.76 -30.00
N LYS A 260 3.42 8.58 -30.54
CA LYS A 260 3.65 7.93 -31.82
C LYS A 260 4.51 6.70 -31.65
N CYS A 261 4.13 5.65 -32.33
CA CYS A 261 4.90 4.42 -32.37
C CYS A 261 6.00 4.51 -33.43
N PRO A 262 7.28 4.35 -33.10
CA PRO A 262 8.38 4.38 -34.08
C PRO A 262 8.36 3.16 -35.01
N VAL A 263 7.72 2.04 -34.61
CA VAL A 263 7.70 0.79 -35.36
C VAL A 263 6.59 0.77 -36.44
N CYS A 264 5.35 1.10 -36.03
CA CYS A 264 4.19 1.00 -36.93
C CYS A 264 3.57 2.36 -37.32
N ASN A 265 4.18 3.47 -36.88
CA ASN A 265 3.74 4.86 -37.12
C ASN A 265 2.31 5.17 -36.65
N MET A 266 1.72 4.33 -35.81
CA MET A 266 0.42 4.61 -35.18
C MET A 266 0.54 5.74 -34.18
N THR A 267 -0.47 6.62 -34.19
CA THR A 267 -0.58 7.71 -33.23
C THR A 267 -1.69 7.40 -32.24
N GLU A 268 -1.40 7.50 -30.96
CA GLU A 268 -2.35 7.23 -29.90
C GLU A 268 -2.40 8.38 -28.88
N THR A 269 -3.53 8.49 -28.20
CA THR A 269 -3.74 9.47 -27.11
C THR A 269 -3.71 8.76 -25.77
N ARG A 270 -3.21 9.44 -24.74
CA ARG A 270 -3.20 9.00 -23.34
C ARG A 270 -3.26 10.22 -22.44
N LYS A 271 -3.61 9.99 -21.17
CA LYS A 271 -3.35 10.94 -20.08
C LYS A 271 -1.86 10.95 -19.80
N ILE A 272 -1.12 11.81 -20.48
CA ILE A 272 0.34 11.88 -20.44
C ILE A 272 0.76 12.68 -19.22
N SER A 273 1.66 12.12 -18.38
CA SER A 273 2.32 12.83 -17.29
C SER A 273 3.38 13.79 -17.85
N THR A 274 3.67 14.89 -17.14
CA THR A 274 4.79 15.80 -17.45
C THR A 274 6.16 15.09 -17.38
N GLU A 275 6.21 13.92 -16.75
CA GLU A 275 7.41 13.10 -16.58
C GLU A 275 7.51 11.95 -17.59
N TYR A 276 6.68 11.95 -18.63
CA TYR A 276 6.70 10.92 -19.65
C TYR A 276 8.09 10.76 -20.28
N GLY A 277 8.57 9.51 -20.32
CA GLY A 277 9.86 9.15 -20.94
C GLY A 277 11.11 9.54 -20.16
N LYS A 278 11.01 10.17 -18.98
CA LYS A 278 12.18 10.51 -18.15
C LYS A 278 12.76 9.32 -17.37
N GLY A 279 12.06 8.18 -17.41
CA GLY A 279 12.37 7.01 -16.59
C GLY A 279 11.75 7.10 -15.19
N ILE A 280 11.72 5.96 -14.52
CA ILE A 280 11.41 5.88 -13.09
C ILE A 280 12.76 6.02 -12.40
N GLN A 281 12.99 7.17 -11.74
CA GLN A 281 14.18 7.41 -10.93
C GLN A 281 13.92 6.96 -9.52
#